data_3776726723d7462ed267e1ec6dd0f079
#
_entry.id   3776726723d7462ed267e1ec6dd0f079
#
_cell.length_a   1.000
_cell.length_b   1.000
_cell.length_c   1.000
_cell.angle_alpha   90.00
_cell.angle_beta   90.00
_cell.angle_gamma   90.00
#
_symmetry.space_group_name_H-M   'P 1'
#
loop_
_entity.id
_entity.type
_entity.pdbx_description
1 polymer ?
#
loop_
_entity_poly.entity_id
_entity_poly.type
_entity_poly.pdbx_seq_one_letter_code
_entity_poly.pdbx_strand_id
1 'polypeptide(L)'
;MQKRCVDVVVLSDLHLGTYGCHAREIVTYLKSISPQILVLNGDIIDIWQFSRHYFPSTHLAVIKEILNLITSGTRVIYVTGNHDEMLRRYSDLQLGQFQLTDKLVIEIDNKMTWIFHGDVFDNTTKGGAKFWSRMGSNGYAVLLGFNRFINKLMKLIGREKISLSKNVMQKVNESIIKIDEFETLIAELAIQKNYDYVICSHIHQPQKRVIANRNGSVVYLNSGDWVDHLTSLEYYQNDWHIYKYEESQMKTVNVKEMSRNVTDVMTDQIAIYLHSLGA
;
A
#
# COMPACT_ATOMS: atom_id res chain seq x y z
N MET A 1 -2.23 -0.27 25.21
CA MET A 1 -3.50 -0.02 24.49
C MET A 1 -4.10 -1.35 24.11
N GLN A 2 -5.41 -1.53 24.23
CA GLN A 2 -6.08 -2.71 23.72
C GLN A 2 -6.07 -2.62 22.17
N LYS A 3 -5.60 -3.67 21.49
CA LYS A 3 -5.60 -3.72 20.03
C LYS A 3 -7.01 -3.97 19.51
N ARG A 4 -7.36 -3.37 18.37
CA ARG A 4 -8.64 -3.66 17.69
C ARG A 4 -8.52 -5.00 16.98
N CYS A 5 -9.48 -5.90 17.22
CA CYS A 5 -9.58 -7.14 16.45
C CYS A 5 -10.19 -6.83 15.09
N VAL A 6 -9.52 -7.26 14.04
CA VAL A 6 -9.93 -7.10 12.63
C VAL A 6 -9.73 -8.44 11.94
N ASP A 7 -10.69 -8.90 11.15
CA ASP A 7 -10.56 -10.21 10.51
C ASP A 7 -9.52 -10.16 9.38
N VAL A 8 -9.67 -9.22 8.45
CA VAL A 8 -8.74 -9.03 7.33
C VAL A 8 -8.38 -7.57 7.20
N VAL A 9 -7.09 -7.29 6.99
CA VAL A 9 -6.56 -5.96 6.66
C VAL A 9 -5.84 -6.01 5.32
N VAL A 10 -6.11 -5.04 4.45
CA VAL A 10 -5.34 -4.84 3.21
C VAL A 10 -4.60 -3.51 3.28
N LEU A 11 -3.27 -3.59 3.24
CA LEU A 11 -2.34 -2.47 3.13
C LEU A 11 -1.66 -2.51 1.77
N SER A 12 -1.45 -1.36 1.14
CA SER A 12 -0.72 -1.26 -0.12
C SER A 12 0.05 0.06 -0.22
N ASP A 13 0.91 0.14 -1.21
CA ASP A 13 1.56 1.38 -1.62
C ASP A 13 2.22 2.11 -0.43
N LEU A 14 2.99 1.34 0.36
CA LEU A 14 3.76 1.87 1.49
C LEU A 14 5.03 2.59 1.01
N HIS A 15 5.60 2.14 -0.11
CA HIS A 15 6.83 2.65 -0.71
C HIS A 15 7.98 2.81 0.31
N LEU A 16 8.23 1.75 1.09
CA LEU A 16 9.38 1.71 2.00
C LEU A 16 10.68 1.88 1.20
N GLY A 17 11.55 2.80 1.63
CA GLY A 17 12.76 3.19 0.91
C GLY A 17 12.64 4.55 0.21
N THR A 18 11.47 5.19 0.24
CA THR A 18 11.24 6.53 -0.31
C THR A 18 11.00 7.58 0.78
N TYR A 19 11.24 8.85 0.43
CA TYR A 19 10.95 9.99 1.34
C TYR A 19 9.43 10.22 1.52
N GLY A 20 8.59 9.67 0.63
CA GLY A 20 7.13 9.81 0.67
C GLY A 20 6.47 8.95 1.73
N CYS A 21 7.09 7.86 2.16
CA CYS A 21 6.52 6.90 3.09
C CYS A 21 6.27 7.48 4.48
N HIS A 22 5.06 7.31 4.98
CA HIS A 22 4.64 7.67 6.34
C HIS A 22 4.88 6.50 7.33
N ALA A 23 6.15 6.06 7.44
CA ALA A 23 6.53 4.87 8.17
C ALA A 23 6.16 4.90 9.67
N ARG A 24 6.13 6.08 10.31
CA ARG A 24 5.76 6.22 11.74
C ARG A 24 4.27 5.97 11.95
N GLU A 25 3.48 6.51 11.05
CA GLU A 25 2.03 6.38 11.02
C GLU A 25 1.64 4.92 10.76
N ILE A 26 2.34 4.25 9.80
CA ILE A 26 2.16 2.82 9.52
C ILE A 26 2.45 1.98 10.76
N VAL A 27 3.57 2.21 11.45
CA VAL A 27 3.91 1.47 12.68
C VAL A 27 2.87 1.70 13.76
N THR A 28 2.39 2.93 13.93
CA THR A 28 1.35 3.26 14.92
C THR A 28 0.06 2.53 14.59
N TYR A 29 -0.33 2.49 13.32
CA TYR A 29 -1.49 1.76 12.86
C TYR A 29 -1.35 0.25 13.10
N LEU A 30 -0.27 -0.38 12.63
CA LEU A 30 -0.03 -1.82 12.81
C LEU A 30 -0.03 -2.24 14.29
N LYS A 31 0.47 -1.40 15.18
CA LYS A 31 0.43 -1.63 16.63
C LYS A 31 -0.97 -1.53 17.23
N SER A 32 -1.88 -0.81 16.60
CA SER A 32 -3.24 -0.58 17.07
C SER A 32 -4.21 -1.72 16.74
N ILE A 33 -3.81 -2.64 15.86
CA ILE A 33 -4.65 -3.72 15.35
C ILE A 33 -4.09 -5.11 15.66
N SER A 34 -4.98 -6.11 15.64
CA SER A 34 -4.66 -7.53 15.74
C SER A 34 -5.46 -8.27 14.64
N PRO A 35 -4.97 -8.27 13.39
CA PRO A 35 -5.68 -8.92 12.28
C PRO A 35 -5.44 -10.44 12.30
N GLN A 36 -6.44 -11.21 11.82
CA GLN A 36 -6.24 -12.63 11.53
C GLN A 36 -5.44 -12.79 10.24
N ILE A 37 -5.76 -11.97 9.22
CA ILE A 37 -5.06 -11.94 7.93
C ILE A 37 -4.62 -10.51 7.64
N LEU A 38 -3.34 -10.33 7.30
CA LEU A 38 -2.79 -9.08 6.76
C LEU A 38 -2.36 -9.32 5.32
N VAL A 39 -2.99 -8.64 4.37
CA VAL A 39 -2.60 -8.62 2.97
C VAL A 39 -1.77 -7.37 2.69
N LEU A 40 -0.54 -7.54 2.26
CA LEU A 40 0.34 -6.50 1.76
C LEU A 40 0.20 -6.48 0.24
N ASN A 41 -0.63 -5.57 -0.30
CA ASN A 41 -1.10 -5.63 -1.68
C ASN A 41 -0.26 -4.77 -2.64
N GLY A 42 1.04 -5.11 -2.75
CA GLY A 42 1.98 -4.51 -3.69
C GLY A 42 2.54 -3.15 -3.30
N ASP A 43 3.68 -2.83 -3.89
CA ASP A 43 4.41 -1.58 -3.70
C ASP A 43 4.74 -1.31 -2.22
N ILE A 44 5.09 -2.39 -1.50
CA ILE A 44 5.45 -2.34 -0.09
C ILE A 44 6.87 -1.80 0.07
N ILE A 45 7.81 -2.34 -0.73
CA ILE A 45 9.21 -1.87 -0.77
C ILE A 45 9.46 -1.29 -2.15
N ASP A 46 9.88 -0.02 -2.19
CA ASP A 46 10.26 0.61 -3.46
C ASP A 46 11.69 0.19 -3.84
N ILE A 47 11.80 -0.96 -4.50
CA ILE A 47 13.11 -1.51 -4.89
C ILE A 47 13.74 -0.68 -6.01
N TRP A 48 12.96 0.05 -6.79
CA TRP A 48 13.43 0.91 -7.88
C TRP A 48 14.11 2.19 -7.36
N GLN A 49 13.61 2.75 -6.26
CA GLN A 49 14.18 3.92 -5.60
C GLN A 49 15.10 3.56 -4.43
N PHE A 50 15.25 2.26 -4.16
CA PHE A 50 16.10 1.76 -3.10
C PHE A 50 17.54 2.23 -3.30
N SER A 51 17.95 3.22 -2.53
CA SER A 51 19.32 3.70 -2.48
C SER A 51 20.06 2.96 -1.37
N ARG A 52 21.29 2.51 -1.63
CA ARG A 52 22.17 1.94 -0.60
C ARG A 52 22.33 2.85 0.62
N HIS A 53 21.95 4.12 0.50
CA HIS A 53 22.16 5.16 1.50
C HIS A 53 20.85 5.65 2.14
N TYR A 54 19.67 5.16 1.72
CA TYR A 54 18.41 5.63 2.27
C TYR A 54 17.46 4.48 2.55
N PHE A 55 17.53 3.97 3.76
CA PHE A 55 16.50 3.11 4.35
C PHE A 55 16.49 3.41 5.87
N PRO A 56 15.79 4.44 6.32
CA PRO A 56 15.84 4.89 7.70
C PRO A 56 15.29 3.83 8.67
N SER A 57 15.72 3.91 9.92
CA SER A 57 15.29 2.99 10.98
C SER A 57 13.76 2.92 11.18
N THR A 58 13.05 3.99 10.84
CA THR A 58 11.59 4.01 10.85
C THR A 58 10.98 3.06 9.83
N HIS A 59 11.60 2.88 8.67
CA HIS A 59 11.17 1.91 7.66
C HIS A 59 11.45 0.47 8.10
N LEU A 60 12.62 0.24 8.73
CA LEU A 60 12.92 -1.05 9.37
C LEU A 60 11.93 -1.37 10.49
N ALA A 61 11.43 -0.36 11.21
CA ALA A 61 10.43 -0.55 12.23
C ALA A 61 9.08 -1.06 11.68
N VAL A 62 8.70 -0.67 10.45
CA VAL A 62 7.53 -1.23 9.76
C VAL A 62 7.73 -2.72 9.50
N ILE A 63 8.88 -3.10 8.93
CA ILE A 63 9.22 -4.52 8.67
C ILE A 63 9.19 -5.31 9.97
N LYS A 64 9.81 -4.78 11.03
CA LYS A 64 9.80 -5.41 12.37
C LYS A 64 8.37 -5.62 12.87
N GLU A 65 7.47 -4.65 12.71
CA GLU A 65 6.09 -4.81 13.19
C GLU A 65 5.31 -5.84 12.38
N ILE A 66 5.54 -5.94 11.06
CA ILE A 66 4.99 -7.02 10.23
C ILE A 66 5.49 -8.39 10.71
N LEU A 67 6.79 -8.53 11.02
CA LEU A 67 7.35 -9.76 11.57
C LEU A 67 6.75 -10.08 12.96
N ASN A 68 6.51 -9.08 13.81
CA ASN A 68 5.83 -9.27 15.09
C ASN A 68 4.40 -9.81 14.91
N LEU A 69 3.66 -9.34 13.92
CA LEU A 69 2.33 -9.86 13.58
C LEU A 69 2.42 -11.33 13.15
N ILE A 70 3.37 -11.68 12.28
CA ILE A 70 3.61 -13.09 11.85
C ILE A 70 3.88 -13.98 13.06
N THR A 71 4.80 -13.57 13.94
CA THR A 71 5.16 -14.36 15.13
C THR A 71 4.04 -14.43 16.17
N SER A 72 3.11 -13.49 16.14
CA SER A 72 1.91 -13.49 16.98
C SER A 72 0.74 -14.30 16.39
N GLY A 73 0.94 -14.97 15.23
CA GLY A 73 -0.03 -15.86 14.60
C GLY A 73 -0.85 -15.23 13.47
N THR A 74 -0.65 -13.97 13.14
CA THR A 74 -1.29 -13.34 11.96
C THR A 74 -0.77 -14.00 10.68
N ARG A 75 -1.68 -14.43 9.78
CA ARG A 75 -1.32 -14.86 8.44
C ARG A 75 -1.02 -13.61 7.59
N VAL A 76 0.20 -13.49 7.09
CA VAL A 76 0.62 -12.37 6.24
C VAL A 76 0.78 -12.86 4.80
N ILE A 77 0.05 -12.21 3.88
CA ILE A 77 0.08 -12.53 2.45
C ILE A 77 0.62 -11.31 1.72
N TYR A 78 1.76 -11.47 1.07
CA TYR A 78 2.39 -10.44 0.26
C TYR A 78 2.01 -10.66 -1.19
N VAL A 79 1.26 -9.75 -1.77
CA VAL A 79 0.96 -9.68 -3.20
C VAL A 79 1.94 -8.71 -3.82
N THR A 80 2.56 -9.06 -4.94
CA THR A 80 3.59 -8.24 -5.59
C THR A 80 2.98 -7.09 -6.39
N GLY A 81 3.64 -5.92 -6.36
CA GLY A 81 3.35 -4.77 -7.22
C GLY A 81 4.44 -4.54 -8.26
N ASN A 82 4.40 -3.39 -8.93
CA ASN A 82 5.42 -3.03 -9.93
C ASN A 82 6.71 -2.48 -9.32
N HIS A 83 6.68 -1.82 -8.15
CA HIS A 83 7.89 -1.34 -7.48
C HIS A 83 8.67 -2.45 -6.77
N ASP A 84 8.02 -3.57 -6.50
CA ASP A 84 8.63 -4.77 -5.92
C ASP A 84 8.52 -6.00 -6.86
N GLU A 85 8.36 -5.78 -8.18
CA GLU A 85 8.15 -6.81 -9.20
C GLU A 85 9.21 -7.91 -9.23
N MET A 86 10.44 -7.59 -8.82
CA MET A 86 11.51 -8.60 -8.76
C MET A 86 11.21 -9.74 -7.78
N LEU A 87 10.27 -9.56 -6.86
CA LEU A 87 9.80 -10.61 -5.95
C LEU A 87 8.89 -11.62 -6.67
N ARG A 88 8.32 -11.28 -7.85
CA ARG A 88 7.44 -12.18 -8.62
C ARG A 88 8.11 -13.51 -8.99
N ARG A 89 9.44 -13.51 -9.16
CA ARG A 89 10.18 -14.75 -9.42
C ARG A 89 10.08 -15.78 -8.28
N TYR A 90 9.65 -15.34 -7.10
CA TYR A 90 9.45 -16.17 -5.92
C TYR A 90 7.97 -16.32 -5.57
N SER A 91 7.07 -15.99 -6.50
CA SER A 91 5.63 -16.19 -6.32
C SER A 91 5.36 -17.64 -5.91
N ASP A 92 4.36 -17.82 -5.06
CA ASP A 92 3.99 -19.08 -4.40
C ASP A 92 4.94 -19.57 -3.27
N LEU A 93 5.92 -18.74 -2.85
CA LEU A 93 6.71 -19.02 -1.66
C LEU A 93 5.82 -18.97 -0.42
N GLN A 94 5.92 -20.02 0.42
CA GLN A 94 5.25 -20.09 1.70
C GLN A 94 6.26 -20.40 2.82
N LEU A 95 6.28 -19.56 3.85
CA LEU A 95 7.14 -19.69 5.03
C LEU A 95 6.28 -19.54 6.30
N GLY A 96 5.77 -20.67 6.82
CA GLY A 96 4.86 -20.67 7.97
C GLY A 96 3.61 -19.83 7.71
N GLN A 97 3.44 -18.73 8.46
CA GLN A 97 2.32 -17.80 8.31
C GLN A 97 2.54 -16.72 7.23
N PHE A 98 3.69 -16.72 6.55
CA PHE A 98 3.97 -15.79 5.46
C PHE A 98 3.81 -16.48 4.11
N GLN A 99 3.12 -15.80 3.18
CA GLN A 99 2.94 -16.24 1.79
C GLN A 99 3.27 -15.09 0.84
N LEU A 100 3.98 -15.37 -0.25
CA LEU A 100 4.24 -14.44 -1.36
C LEU A 100 3.50 -14.93 -2.60
N THR A 101 2.75 -14.05 -3.27
CA THR A 101 1.97 -14.39 -4.48
C THR A 101 1.79 -13.17 -5.37
N ASP A 102 1.40 -13.38 -6.64
CA ASP A 102 1.08 -12.28 -7.56
C ASP A 102 -0.38 -11.83 -7.48
N LYS A 103 -1.24 -12.71 -7.01
CA LYS A 103 -2.68 -12.48 -6.84
C LYS A 103 -3.22 -13.41 -5.78
N LEU A 104 -4.29 -12.99 -5.14
CA LEU A 104 -4.95 -13.77 -4.10
C LEU A 104 -6.44 -13.88 -4.42
N VAL A 105 -6.98 -15.08 -4.30
CA VAL A 105 -8.43 -15.32 -4.26
C VAL A 105 -8.73 -16.02 -2.95
N ILE A 106 -9.52 -15.40 -2.11
CA ILE A 106 -9.92 -15.94 -0.81
C ILE A 106 -11.42 -15.87 -0.63
N GLU A 107 -11.96 -16.80 0.13
CA GLU A 107 -13.33 -16.78 0.59
C GLU A 107 -13.38 -16.17 2.00
N ILE A 108 -14.21 -15.16 2.18
CA ILE A 108 -14.46 -14.48 3.46
C ILE A 108 -15.97 -14.45 3.66
N ASP A 109 -16.49 -15.08 4.71
CA ASP A 109 -17.92 -15.17 5.01
C ASP A 109 -18.78 -15.59 3.80
N ASN A 110 -18.38 -16.66 3.13
CA ASN A 110 -19.01 -17.22 1.91
C ASN A 110 -19.04 -16.24 0.71
N LYS A 111 -18.15 -15.24 0.70
CA LYS A 111 -18.01 -14.29 -0.40
C LYS A 111 -16.60 -14.39 -1.00
N MET A 112 -16.57 -14.59 -2.31
CA MET A 112 -15.33 -14.70 -3.05
C MET A 112 -14.70 -13.33 -3.28
N THR A 113 -13.49 -13.15 -2.77
CA THR A 113 -12.72 -11.91 -2.84
C THR A 113 -11.46 -12.09 -3.66
N TRP A 114 -11.32 -11.34 -4.75
CA TRP A 114 -10.13 -11.30 -5.59
C TRP A 114 -9.28 -10.07 -5.24
N ILE A 115 -8.03 -10.29 -4.86
CA ILE A 115 -7.07 -9.25 -4.42
C ILE A 115 -5.83 -9.33 -5.30
N PHE A 116 -5.42 -8.21 -5.86
CA PHE A 116 -4.19 -8.04 -6.64
C PHE A 116 -3.79 -6.57 -6.66
N HIS A 117 -2.54 -6.27 -7.04
CA HIS A 117 -2.07 -4.88 -6.98
C HIS A 117 -2.76 -3.97 -8.00
N GLY A 118 -2.79 -4.34 -9.26
CA GLY A 118 -3.46 -3.57 -10.32
C GLY A 118 -2.57 -3.19 -11.50
N ASP A 119 -1.27 -3.14 -11.33
CA ASP A 119 -0.26 -2.73 -12.31
C ASP A 119 -0.32 -3.48 -13.64
N VAL A 120 -0.76 -4.73 -13.64
CA VAL A 120 -0.90 -5.55 -14.86
C VAL A 120 -1.90 -4.98 -15.87
N PHE A 121 -2.79 -4.08 -15.43
CA PHE A 121 -3.78 -3.43 -16.29
C PHE A 121 -3.30 -2.11 -16.90
N ASP A 122 -2.21 -1.53 -16.45
CA ASP A 122 -1.64 -0.29 -16.99
C ASP A 122 -1.23 -0.42 -18.46
N ASN A 123 -0.80 -1.60 -18.88
CA ASN A 123 -0.37 -1.87 -20.26
C ASN A 123 -1.54 -2.01 -21.24
N THR A 124 -2.76 -2.15 -20.78
CA THR A 124 -3.96 -2.30 -21.62
C THR A 124 -4.58 -0.96 -22.01
N THR A 125 -4.32 0.10 -21.27
CA THR A 125 -4.72 1.46 -21.61
C THR A 125 -3.68 2.07 -22.55
N LYS A 126 -3.99 2.15 -23.85
CA LYS A 126 -3.11 2.55 -24.97
C LYS A 126 -2.43 3.94 -24.87
N GLY A 127 -1.98 4.37 -23.74
CA GLY A 127 -1.34 5.67 -23.56
C GLY A 127 -0.44 5.79 -22.32
N GLY A 128 -0.68 5.00 -21.28
CA GLY A 128 -0.01 5.14 -19.98
C GLY A 128 1.46 4.74 -20.00
N ALA A 129 1.81 3.62 -20.61
CA ALA A 129 3.15 3.06 -20.58
C ALA A 129 4.25 3.99 -21.13
N LYS A 130 3.96 4.84 -22.13
CA LYS A 130 4.92 5.80 -22.70
C LYS A 130 5.11 7.06 -21.85
N PHE A 131 4.15 7.43 -21.06
CA PHE A 131 4.24 8.62 -20.20
C PHE A 131 5.07 8.34 -18.95
N TRP A 132 4.81 7.22 -18.31
CA TRP A 132 5.52 6.82 -17.08
C TRP A 132 6.96 6.35 -17.33
N SER A 133 7.24 5.68 -18.44
CA SER A 133 8.61 5.29 -18.82
C SER A 133 9.53 6.47 -19.17
N ARG A 134 8.98 7.65 -19.47
CA ARG A 134 9.75 8.88 -19.73
C ARG A 134 10.06 9.70 -18.46
N MET A 135 9.28 9.55 -17.42
CA MET A 135 9.58 10.14 -16.11
C MET A 135 10.42 9.13 -15.31
N GLY A 136 11.73 9.14 -15.52
CA GLY A 136 12.66 8.32 -14.74
C GLY A 136 12.43 8.48 -13.24
N SER A 137 12.88 7.52 -12.44
CA SER A 137 12.70 7.39 -10.98
C SER A 137 12.86 8.68 -10.16
N ASN A 138 13.65 9.64 -10.64
CA ASN A 138 13.84 10.94 -10.00
C ASN A 138 12.69 11.94 -10.22
N GLY A 139 11.89 11.79 -11.29
CA GLY A 139 10.79 12.71 -11.60
C GLY A 139 9.61 12.56 -10.65
N TYR A 140 9.32 11.35 -10.22
CA TYR A 140 8.21 11.07 -9.29
C TYR A 140 8.51 11.59 -7.88
N ALA A 141 9.72 11.38 -7.36
CA ALA A 141 10.14 11.90 -6.05
C ALA A 141 10.14 13.44 -6.01
N VAL A 142 10.54 14.08 -7.11
CA VAL A 142 10.48 15.55 -7.26
C VAL A 142 9.03 16.04 -7.31
N LEU A 143 8.14 15.31 -8.00
CA LEU A 143 6.72 15.66 -8.09
C LEU A 143 6.02 15.55 -6.73
N LEU A 144 6.28 14.49 -5.96
CA LEU A 144 5.74 14.32 -4.62
C LEU A 144 6.28 15.39 -3.65
N GLY A 145 7.58 15.70 -3.71
CA GLY A 145 8.19 16.79 -2.94
C GLY A 145 7.60 18.16 -3.30
N PHE A 146 7.36 18.38 -4.57
CA PHE A 146 6.78 19.61 -5.09
C PHE A 146 5.30 19.77 -4.69
N ASN A 147 4.50 18.70 -4.76
CA ASN A 147 3.10 18.71 -4.29
C ASN A 147 3.00 19.00 -2.78
N ARG A 148 3.86 18.39 -1.96
CA ARG A 148 3.93 18.69 -0.52
C ARG A 148 4.34 20.14 -0.25
N PHE A 149 5.31 20.65 -0.98
CA PHE A 149 5.77 22.02 -0.88
C PHE A 149 4.67 23.01 -1.29
N ILE A 150 3.99 22.74 -2.42
CA ILE A 150 2.86 23.56 -2.90
C ILE A 150 1.69 23.52 -1.89
N ASN A 151 1.30 22.36 -1.40
CA ASN A 151 0.21 22.24 -0.42
C ASN A 151 0.55 22.94 0.91
N LYS A 152 1.80 22.89 1.35
CA LYS A 152 2.28 23.62 2.53
C LYS A 152 2.31 25.14 2.29
N LEU A 153 2.72 25.57 1.10
CA LEU A 153 2.71 26.99 0.70
C LEU A 153 1.29 27.51 0.55
N MET A 154 0.36 26.72 -0.01
CA MET A 154 -1.06 27.08 -0.16
C MET A 154 -1.77 27.22 1.20
N LYS A 155 -1.47 26.34 2.17
CA LYS A 155 -1.95 26.50 3.55
C LYS A 155 -1.41 27.75 4.24
N LEU A 156 -0.18 28.18 3.92
CA LEU A 156 0.44 29.39 4.47
C LEU A 156 -0.11 30.69 3.86
N ILE A 157 -0.57 30.67 2.61
CA ILE A 157 -0.99 31.87 1.86
C ILE A 157 -2.50 32.13 1.98
N GLY A 158 -3.28 31.21 2.57
CA GLY A 158 -4.72 31.41 2.83
C GLY A 158 -5.58 31.68 1.59
N ARG A 159 -5.14 31.26 0.40
CA ARG A 159 -5.86 31.48 -0.86
C ARG A 159 -6.53 30.20 -1.34
N GLU A 160 -7.84 30.17 -1.24
CA GLU A 160 -8.68 29.32 -2.08
C GLU A 160 -8.69 29.88 -3.52
N LYS A 161 -8.52 28.93 -4.48
CA LYS A 161 -8.72 29.10 -5.93
C LYS A 161 -7.60 29.78 -6.72
N ILE A 162 -6.65 28.94 -7.19
CA ILE A 162 -5.98 29.23 -8.45
C ILE A 162 -6.90 28.74 -9.58
N SER A 163 -7.28 29.66 -10.48
CA SER A 163 -7.95 29.30 -11.74
C SER A 163 -7.02 28.40 -12.55
N LEU A 164 -7.31 27.11 -12.53
CA LEU A 164 -6.59 26.12 -13.32
C LEU A 164 -6.78 26.43 -14.80
N SER A 165 -5.69 26.55 -15.54
CA SER A 165 -5.75 26.74 -17.00
C SER A 165 -6.54 25.61 -17.66
N LYS A 166 -7.17 25.87 -18.84
CA LYS A 166 -7.91 24.84 -19.60
C LYS A 166 -7.11 23.55 -19.79
N ASN A 167 -5.77 23.64 -19.98
CA ASN A 167 -4.88 22.52 -20.17
C ASN A 167 -4.74 21.64 -18.90
N VAL A 168 -4.82 22.21 -17.70
CA VAL A 168 -4.80 21.45 -16.43
C VAL A 168 -6.14 20.77 -16.23
N MET A 169 -7.25 21.46 -16.50
CA MET A 169 -8.60 20.87 -16.48
C MET A 169 -8.72 19.68 -17.44
N GLN A 170 -8.18 19.79 -18.66
CA GLN A 170 -8.18 18.71 -19.63
C GLN A 170 -7.38 17.51 -19.12
N LYS A 171 -6.17 17.70 -18.57
CA LYS A 171 -5.36 16.61 -18.00
C LYS A 171 -6.03 15.94 -16.81
N VAL A 172 -6.70 16.71 -15.95
CA VAL A 172 -7.48 16.16 -14.83
C VAL A 172 -8.63 15.29 -15.35
N ASN A 173 -9.39 15.78 -16.34
CA ASN A 173 -10.47 15.01 -16.94
C ASN A 173 -9.98 13.72 -17.61
N GLU A 174 -8.87 13.77 -18.36
CA GLU A 174 -8.24 12.59 -18.96
C GLU A 174 -7.80 11.57 -17.90
N SER A 175 -7.30 12.03 -16.75
CA SER A 175 -6.92 11.15 -15.63
C SER A 175 -8.14 10.49 -14.99
N ILE A 176 -9.23 11.23 -14.78
CA ILE A 176 -10.49 10.71 -14.23
C ILE A 176 -11.08 9.63 -15.16
N ILE A 177 -11.11 9.89 -16.48
CA ILE A 177 -11.61 8.93 -17.47
C ILE A 177 -10.79 7.63 -17.42
N LYS A 178 -9.46 7.72 -17.34
CA LYS A 178 -8.59 6.53 -17.27
C LYS A 178 -8.80 5.72 -15.99
N ILE A 179 -9.04 6.38 -14.87
CA ILE A 179 -9.36 5.70 -13.59
C ILE A 179 -10.68 4.94 -13.74
N ASP A 180 -11.70 5.56 -14.29
CA ASP A 180 -13.01 4.94 -14.48
C ASP A 180 -12.96 3.75 -15.47
N GLU A 181 -12.19 3.87 -16.56
CA GLU A 181 -11.94 2.77 -17.50
C GLU A 181 -11.21 1.60 -16.83
N PHE A 182 -10.19 1.86 -16.00
CA PHE A 182 -9.45 0.86 -15.24
C PHE A 182 -10.37 0.10 -14.28
N GLU A 183 -11.15 0.81 -13.47
CA GLU A 183 -12.06 0.22 -12.51
C GLU A 183 -13.17 -0.59 -13.18
N THR A 184 -13.71 -0.09 -14.30
CA THR A 184 -14.74 -0.79 -15.08
C THR A 184 -14.22 -2.10 -15.65
N LEU A 185 -13.02 -2.10 -16.24
CA LEU A 185 -12.39 -3.31 -16.78
C LEU A 185 -12.19 -4.38 -15.71
N ILE A 186 -11.67 -3.98 -14.56
CA ILE A 186 -11.46 -4.89 -13.41
C ILE A 186 -12.77 -5.46 -12.91
N ALA A 187 -13.80 -4.62 -12.77
CA ALA A 187 -15.12 -5.04 -12.33
C ALA A 187 -15.77 -6.01 -13.32
N GLU A 188 -15.65 -5.77 -14.63
CA GLU A 188 -16.15 -6.69 -15.65
C GLU A 188 -15.53 -8.07 -15.54
N LEU A 189 -14.20 -8.13 -15.36
CA LEU A 189 -13.49 -9.41 -15.18
C LEU A 189 -13.92 -10.13 -13.90
N ALA A 190 -14.09 -9.38 -12.80
CA ALA A 190 -14.54 -9.94 -11.53
C ALA A 190 -15.97 -10.50 -11.62
N ILE A 191 -16.89 -9.78 -12.29
CA ILE A 191 -18.26 -10.23 -12.55
C ILE A 191 -18.27 -11.51 -13.39
N GLN A 192 -17.45 -11.59 -14.47
CA GLN A 192 -17.32 -12.78 -15.30
C GLN A 192 -16.83 -14.01 -14.53
N LYS A 193 -16.07 -13.80 -13.45
CA LYS A 193 -15.56 -14.86 -12.57
C LYS A 193 -16.44 -15.14 -11.36
N ASN A 194 -17.58 -14.46 -11.25
CA ASN A 194 -18.50 -14.55 -10.12
C ASN A 194 -17.84 -14.22 -8.77
N TYR A 195 -16.98 -13.21 -8.74
CA TYR A 195 -16.44 -12.69 -7.49
C TYR A 195 -17.41 -11.66 -6.89
N ASP A 196 -17.56 -11.70 -5.56
CA ASP A 196 -18.37 -10.73 -4.81
C ASP A 196 -17.63 -9.43 -4.57
N TYR A 197 -16.32 -9.55 -4.33
CA TYR A 197 -15.42 -8.43 -4.09
C TYR A 197 -14.21 -8.48 -5.02
N VAL A 198 -13.78 -7.31 -5.46
CA VAL A 198 -12.48 -7.12 -6.10
C VAL A 198 -11.75 -6.00 -5.41
N ILE A 199 -10.52 -6.26 -4.97
CA ILE A 199 -9.65 -5.33 -4.26
C ILE A 199 -8.40 -5.11 -5.07
N CYS A 200 -8.13 -3.84 -5.41
CA CYS A 200 -6.87 -3.42 -6.01
C CYS A 200 -6.30 -2.20 -5.29
N SER A 201 -5.16 -1.71 -5.76
CA SER A 201 -4.44 -0.54 -5.29
C SER A 201 -3.85 0.21 -6.48
N HIS A 202 -2.55 0.50 -6.50
CA HIS A 202 -1.79 1.03 -7.65
C HIS A 202 -2.18 2.44 -8.12
N ILE A 203 -3.48 2.74 -8.27
CA ILE A 203 -3.96 4.08 -8.66
C ILE A 203 -4.08 5.06 -7.50
N HIS A 204 -3.77 4.62 -6.26
CA HIS A 204 -3.77 5.43 -5.04
C HIS A 204 -5.09 6.17 -4.76
N GLN A 205 -6.25 5.60 -5.15
CA GLN A 205 -7.56 6.23 -4.98
C GLN A 205 -8.43 5.40 -4.04
N PRO A 206 -8.41 5.66 -2.71
CA PRO A 206 -9.18 4.88 -1.75
C PRO A 206 -10.67 4.97 -2.06
N GLN A 207 -11.31 3.81 -2.32
CA GLN A 207 -12.69 3.76 -2.78
C GLN A 207 -13.38 2.46 -2.41
N LYS A 208 -14.69 2.54 -2.19
CA LYS A 208 -15.61 1.41 -2.11
C LYS A 208 -16.85 1.75 -2.91
N ARG A 209 -17.14 1.02 -3.97
CA ARG A 209 -18.35 1.21 -4.78
C ARG A 209 -18.88 -0.09 -5.36
N VAL A 210 -20.18 -0.18 -5.60
CA VAL A 210 -20.77 -1.26 -6.35
C VAL A 210 -20.72 -0.92 -7.83
N ILE A 211 -20.18 -1.83 -8.65
CA ILE A 211 -20.18 -1.73 -10.09
C ILE A 211 -21.05 -2.86 -10.62
N ALA A 212 -22.01 -2.54 -11.47
CA ALA A 212 -22.96 -3.50 -12.02
C ALA A 212 -23.05 -3.37 -13.54
N ASN A 213 -23.25 -4.50 -14.21
CA ASN A 213 -23.56 -4.59 -15.61
C ASN A 213 -24.70 -5.62 -15.83
N ARG A 214 -25.06 -5.91 -17.11
CA ARG A 214 -26.11 -6.88 -17.44
C ARG A 214 -25.83 -8.32 -16.97
N ASN A 215 -24.60 -8.65 -16.60
CA ASN A 215 -24.18 -9.99 -16.21
C ASN A 215 -24.11 -10.17 -14.68
N GLY A 216 -24.18 -9.09 -13.90
CA GLY A 216 -24.09 -9.13 -12.44
C GLY A 216 -23.53 -7.85 -11.84
N SER A 217 -23.09 -7.95 -10.58
CA SER A 217 -22.48 -6.86 -9.84
C SER A 217 -21.32 -7.35 -8.99
N VAL A 218 -20.38 -6.46 -8.70
CA VAL A 218 -19.26 -6.69 -7.80
C VAL A 218 -19.04 -5.44 -6.95
N VAL A 219 -18.56 -5.62 -5.73
CA VAL A 219 -18.07 -4.52 -4.90
C VAL A 219 -16.59 -4.29 -5.23
N TYR A 220 -16.31 -3.18 -5.89
CA TYR A 220 -14.97 -2.70 -6.15
C TYR A 220 -14.42 -1.94 -4.95
N LEU A 221 -13.18 -2.24 -4.58
CA LEU A 221 -12.47 -1.61 -3.46
C LEU A 221 -11.05 -1.24 -3.89
N ASN A 222 -10.59 -0.07 -3.47
CA ASN A 222 -9.19 0.33 -3.56
C ASN A 222 -8.68 0.72 -2.18
N SER A 223 -7.53 0.18 -1.78
CA SER A 223 -6.95 0.41 -0.45
C SER A 223 -6.32 1.79 -0.28
N GLY A 224 -6.13 2.51 -1.39
CA GLY A 224 -5.40 3.78 -1.36
C GLY A 224 -3.91 3.57 -1.16
N ASP A 225 -3.26 4.41 -0.36
CA ASP A 225 -1.82 4.41 -0.16
C ASP A 225 -1.44 4.95 1.24
N TRP A 226 -0.15 4.82 1.58
CA TRP A 226 0.45 5.40 2.79
C TRP A 226 1.49 6.50 2.46
N VAL A 227 1.29 7.17 1.33
CA VAL A 227 2.07 8.33 0.87
C VAL A 227 1.26 9.62 0.96
N ASP A 228 0.04 9.62 0.40
CA ASP A 228 -0.82 10.81 0.33
C ASP A 228 -2.12 10.66 1.14
N HIS A 229 -2.75 9.48 1.13
CA HIS A 229 -4.08 9.25 1.71
C HIS A 229 -4.03 8.64 3.11
N LEU A 230 -3.02 7.82 3.44
CA LEU A 230 -2.85 7.09 4.69
C LEU A 230 -4.08 6.21 5.01
N THR A 231 -4.42 5.35 4.06
CA THR A 231 -5.61 4.51 4.13
C THR A 231 -5.29 3.02 4.04
N SER A 232 -6.21 2.20 4.52
CA SER A 232 -6.22 0.75 4.38
C SER A 232 -7.66 0.24 4.27
N LEU A 233 -7.83 -1.02 3.86
CA LEU A 233 -9.11 -1.67 3.96
C LEU A 233 -9.12 -2.60 5.18
N GLU A 234 -10.20 -2.56 5.94
CA GLU A 234 -10.44 -3.42 7.09
C GLU A 234 -11.74 -4.18 6.89
N TYR A 235 -11.70 -5.52 7.03
CA TYR A 235 -12.89 -6.36 7.04
C TYR A 235 -13.23 -6.73 8.49
N TYR A 236 -14.39 -6.32 8.94
CA TYR A 236 -14.97 -6.68 10.23
C TYR A 236 -16.50 -6.47 10.18
N GLN A 237 -17.23 -7.14 11.04
CA GLN A 237 -18.70 -7.09 11.06
C GLN A 237 -19.33 -7.41 9.70
N ASN A 238 -18.75 -8.39 8.97
CA ASN A 238 -19.19 -8.89 7.67
C ASN A 238 -19.19 -7.86 6.53
N ASP A 239 -18.40 -6.79 6.64
CA ASP A 239 -18.25 -5.78 5.60
C ASP A 239 -16.83 -5.19 5.52
N TRP A 240 -16.50 -4.64 4.36
CA TRP A 240 -15.27 -3.90 4.13
C TRP A 240 -15.42 -2.42 4.49
N HIS A 241 -14.46 -1.89 5.20
CA HIS A 241 -14.41 -0.48 5.60
C HIS A 241 -13.09 0.13 5.14
N ILE A 242 -13.14 1.40 4.69
CA ILE A 242 -11.94 2.19 4.44
C ILE A 242 -11.52 2.81 5.78
N TYR A 243 -10.38 2.37 6.29
CA TYR A 243 -9.73 3.03 7.41
C TYR A 243 -8.92 4.22 6.89
N LYS A 244 -8.98 5.35 7.58
CA LYS A 244 -8.13 6.52 7.33
C LYS A 244 -7.41 6.89 8.61
N TYR A 245 -6.08 7.00 8.52
CA TYR A 245 -5.26 7.42 9.66
C TYR A 245 -5.52 8.88 10.00
N GLU A 246 -5.89 9.15 11.25
CA GLU A 246 -6.05 10.49 11.79
C GLU A 246 -5.12 10.65 12.99
N GLU A 247 -4.19 11.60 12.90
CA GLU A 247 -3.16 11.82 13.95
C GLU A 247 -3.77 12.14 15.33
N SER A 248 -4.95 12.76 15.34
CA SER A 248 -5.69 13.13 16.57
C SER A 248 -6.23 11.92 17.34
N GLN A 249 -6.39 10.77 16.70
CA GLN A 249 -6.99 9.58 17.32
C GLN A 249 -5.96 8.65 17.97
N MET A 250 -4.66 8.84 17.71
CA MET A 250 -3.60 7.98 18.20
C MET A 250 -2.58 8.76 19.01
N LYS A 251 -2.38 8.36 20.29
CA LYS A 251 -1.24 8.88 21.07
C LYS A 251 0.05 8.47 20.37
N THR A 252 0.89 9.45 20.05
CA THR A 252 2.20 9.26 19.39
C THR A 252 3.01 8.20 20.14
N VAL A 253 3.34 7.11 19.48
CA VAL A 253 4.30 6.13 20.00
C VAL A 253 5.67 6.80 19.99
N ASN A 254 6.37 6.76 21.12
CA ASN A 254 7.66 7.44 21.28
C ASN A 254 8.72 6.77 20.40
N VAL A 255 8.97 7.37 19.23
CA VAL A 255 9.85 6.82 18.17
C VAL A 255 11.33 6.74 18.63
N LYS A 256 11.73 7.53 19.64
CA LYS A 256 13.08 7.48 20.20
C LYS A 256 13.39 6.14 20.91
N GLU A 257 12.40 5.52 21.53
CA GLU A 257 12.56 4.18 22.12
C GLU A 257 12.67 3.08 21.07
N MET A 258 11.96 3.24 19.94
CA MET A 258 11.99 2.25 18.86
C MET A 258 13.33 2.22 18.11
N SER A 259 13.98 3.37 17.89
CA SER A 259 15.26 3.42 17.17
C SER A 259 16.40 2.79 17.98
N ARG A 260 16.39 2.92 19.32
CA ARG A 260 17.40 2.28 20.20
C ARG A 260 17.30 0.76 20.13
N ASN A 261 16.09 0.20 20.28
CA ASN A 261 15.90 -1.25 20.28
C ASN A 261 16.25 -1.92 18.94
N VAL A 262 16.04 -1.25 17.80
CA VAL A 262 16.40 -1.79 16.47
C VAL A 262 17.92 -1.76 16.25
N THR A 263 18.57 -0.67 16.68
CA THR A 263 20.03 -0.54 16.56
C THR A 263 20.74 -1.58 17.44
N ASP A 264 20.28 -1.78 18.68
CA ASP A 264 20.84 -2.76 19.60
C ASP A 264 20.70 -4.20 19.08
N VAL A 265 19.51 -4.59 18.60
CA VAL A 265 19.28 -5.94 18.04
C VAL A 265 20.11 -6.18 16.78
N MET A 266 20.22 -5.19 15.88
CA MET A 266 21.07 -5.33 14.69
C MET A 266 22.57 -5.38 15.03
N THR A 267 23.01 -4.60 16.02
CA THR A 267 24.41 -4.61 16.47
C THR A 267 24.77 -5.97 17.07
N ASP A 268 23.90 -6.56 17.89
CA ASP A 268 24.11 -7.88 18.48
C ASP A 268 24.11 -8.99 17.42
N GLN A 269 23.21 -8.93 16.43
CA GLN A 269 23.16 -9.91 15.34
C GLN A 269 24.40 -9.80 14.41
N ILE A 270 24.85 -8.60 14.11
CA ILE A 270 26.08 -8.38 13.33
C ILE A 270 27.30 -8.84 14.12
N ALA A 271 27.36 -8.60 15.43
CA ALA A 271 28.44 -9.07 16.29
C ALA A 271 28.52 -10.60 16.35
N ILE A 272 27.37 -11.28 16.47
CA ILE A 272 27.27 -12.75 16.43
C ILE A 272 27.71 -13.28 15.06
N TYR A 273 27.31 -12.65 13.95
CA TYR A 273 27.70 -13.06 12.60
C TYR A 273 29.19 -12.86 12.36
N LEU A 274 29.77 -11.73 12.78
CA LEU A 274 31.21 -11.47 12.65
C LEU A 274 32.05 -12.42 13.53
N HIS A 275 31.54 -12.80 14.70
CA HIS A 275 32.19 -13.80 15.55
C HIS A 275 32.18 -15.21 14.95
N SER A 276 31.14 -15.53 14.16
CA SER A 276 31.04 -16.82 13.45
C SER A 276 31.94 -16.91 12.21
N LEU A 277 32.40 -15.78 11.69
CA LEU A 277 33.31 -15.72 10.52
C LEU A 277 34.80 -15.64 10.92
N GLY A 278 35.10 -15.46 12.18
CA GLY A 278 36.48 -15.30 12.73
C GLY A 278 36.97 -16.48 13.54
N ALA A 279 36.27 -17.62 13.52
CA ALA A 279 36.68 -18.88 14.19
C ALA A 279 37.11 -19.94 13.17
#